data_7c4e1fd2b6fb553241b474191ccbd319
#
_entry.id   7c4e1fd2b6fb553241b474191ccbd319
#
_cell.length_a   1.000
_cell.length_b   1.000
_cell.length_c   1.000
_cell.angle_alpha   90.00
_cell.angle_beta   90.00
_cell.angle_gamma   90.00
#
_symmetry.space_group_name_H-M   'P 1'
#
loop_
_entity.id
_entity.type
_entity.pdbx_description
1 polymer ?
#
loop_
_entity_poly.entity_id
_entity_poly.type
_entity_poly.pdbx_seq_one_letter_code
_entity_poly.pdbx_strand_id
1 'polypeptide(L)'
;MRIGIYSGEIPTSKFIEQMLQDFASKGHEVYVYGTQKGEINYYKKLSIKPRIFPKNKLAIILLANFLIIRLLINRRYIISKLLTSIFISTKNWKHFFSRCNRVLLPFVDNLDVLHIQWAKSVVNYSELVKYINCKVILSLRGTHINVSPVVDNRLANLYRTYFPLVDKFHAVSYSIAKEANKYGAEMNKISIINPAVNKTIFKHNNKNIKKTNTKSLNIVSIGRFHWIKGYTYALDAMSILKTEGIHFHYTIISSNFVSENIQYQLNDLDLGNYIEIINGLSNEKVIEQLPNYNLLILPSFEEGISNAVLEAMALRVPVISTNCGGMNEIIKHNENGFLIPIRNSIKLAEEIKKFIKMSESKILKIVDAAEQTIKDNYLLDHQVNKMLQIYKDPN
;
A
#
# COMPACT_ATOMS: atom_id res chain seq x y z
N MET A 1 13.65 17.79 11.89
CA MET A 1 12.17 17.89 12.05
C MET A 1 11.69 16.81 13.00
N ARG A 2 10.60 17.08 13.71
CA ARG A 2 9.83 16.12 14.50
C ARG A 2 8.65 15.64 13.66
N ILE A 3 8.75 14.42 13.14
CA ILE A 3 7.79 13.84 12.19
C ILE A 3 6.91 12.85 12.93
N GLY A 4 5.61 13.11 12.99
CA GLY A 4 4.61 12.18 13.50
C GLY A 4 4.05 11.31 12.38
N ILE A 5 4.15 10.00 12.50
CA ILE A 5 3.56 9.03 11.56
C ILE A 5 2.40 8.31 12.24
N TYR A 6 1.18 8.64 11.82
CA TYR A 6 -0.02 8.01 12.35
C TYR A 6 -0.40 6.80 11.48
N SER A 7 0.05 5.61 11.88
CA SER A 7 -0.18 4.37 11.12
C SER A 7 -1.33 3.52 11.66
N GLY A 8 -1.67 3.68 12.95
CA GLY A 8 -2.68 2.89 13.65
C GLY A 8 -2.18 1.58 14.25
N GLU A 9 -1.10 1.00 13.72
CA GLU A 9 -0.46 -0.24 14.19
C GLU A 9 1.06 -0.09 14.25
N ILE A 10 1.71 -0.80 15.21
CA ILE A 10 3.16 -0.84 15.40
C ILE A 10 3.59 -2.29 15.69
N PRO A 11 4.56 -2.90 14.96
CA PRO A 11 5.17 -2.34 13.76
C PRO A 11 4.13 -2.13 12.66
N THR A 12 4.41 -1.20 11.76
CA THR A 12 3.54 -0.85 10.65
C THR A 12 3.84 -1.74 9.42
N SER A 13 3.22 -1.47 8.29
CA SER A 13 3.53 -2.18 7.04
C SER A 13 4.99 -1.94 6.61
N LYS A 14 5.62 -2.94 6.01
CA LYS A 14 7.05 -2.95 5.67
C LYS A 14 7.51 -1.69 4.92
N PHE A 15 6.72 -1.21 3.95
CA PHE A 15 7.07 0.00 3.19
C PHE A 15 7.07 1.27 4.05
N ILE A 16 6.19 1.34 5.08
CA ILE A 16 6.22 2.45 6.06
C ILE A 16 7.42 2.29 6.99
N GLU A 17 7.71 1.07 7.47
CA GLU A 17 8.88 0.81 8.33
C GLU A 17 10.19 1.24 7.66
N GLN A 18 10.37 0.93 6.38
CA GLN A 18 11.54 1.37 5.62
C GLN A 18 11.63 2.90 5.55
N MET A 19 10.51 3.57 5.28
CA MET A 19 10.44 5.03 5.25
C MET A 19 10.77 5.65 6.62
N LEU A 20 10.30 5.06 7.75
CA LEU A 20 10.63 5.51 9.10
C LEU A 20 12.14 5.46 9.36
N GLN A 21 12.77 4.33 8.99
CA GLN A 21 14.22 4.13 9.16
C GLN A 21 15.01 5.16 8.35
N ASP A 22 14.60 5.45 7.12
CA ASP A 22 15.25 6.42 6.26
C ASP A 22 15.10 7.86 6.78
N PHE A 23 13.92 8.23 7.29
CA PHE A 23 13.76 9.54 7.94
C PHE A 23 14.67 9.68 9.16
N ALA A 24 14.74 8.66 10.01
CA ALA A 24 15.57 8.66 11.19
C ALA A 24 17.07 8.67 10.84
N SER A 25 17.50 7.94 9.80
CA SER A 25 18.89 7.94 9.33
C SER A 25 19.34 9.31 8.77
N LYS A 26 18.39 10.09 8.25
CA LYS A 26 18.61 11.49 7.80
C LYS A 26 18.56 12.52 8.93
N GLY A 27 18.56 12.08 10.19
CA GLY A 27 18.63 12.96 11.38
C GLY A 27 17.28 13.55 11.81
N HIS A 28 16.16 12.98 11.39
CA HIS A 28 14.83 13.40 11.87
C HIS A 28 14.40 12.61 13.11
N GLU A 29 13.69 13.27 14.04
CA GLU A 29 12.98 12.57 15.12
C GLU A 29 11.65 12.05 14.59
N VAL A 30 11.42 10.72 14.67
CA VAL A 30 10.22 10.08 14.13
C VAL A 30 9.38 9.53 15.26
N TYR A 31 8.13 9.97 15.35
CA TYR A 31 7.14 9.51 16.32
C TYR A 31 6.12 8.64 15.61
N VAL A 32 5.94 7.38 16.03
CA VAL A 32 5.03 6.43 15.38
C VAL A 32 3.85 6.13 16.29
N TYR A 33 2.65 6.47 15.84
CA TYR A 33 1.41 6.31 16.62
C TYR A 33 0.63 5.09 16.18
N GLY A 34 0.37 4.17 17.12
CA GLY A 34 -0.39 2.95 16.81
C GLY A 34 -0.59 2.02 17.99
N THR A 35 -1.38 0.97 17.77
CA THR A 35 -1.55 -0.14 18.72
C THR A 35 -0.49 -1.20 18.43
N GLN A 36 0.18 -1.70 19.45
CA GLN A 36 1.20 -2.74 19.27
C GLN A 36 0.56 -4.05 18.77
N LYS A 37 1.07 -4.58 17.68
CA LYS A 37 0.66 -5.84 17.03
C LYS A 37 1.76 -6.92 17.03
N GLY A 38 3.04 -6.53 17.19
CA GLY A 38 4.19 -7.45 17.18
C GLY A 38 5.35 -6.90 18.00
N GLU A 39 6.51 -7.53 17.87
CA GLU A 39 7.75 -7.00 18.45
C GLU A 39 8.17 -5.71 17.76
N ILE A 40 8.64 -4.76 18.56
CA ILE A 40 9.12 -3.46 18.10
C ILE A 40 10.65 -3.47 18.19
N ASN A 41 11.29 -3.64 17.04
CA ASN A 41 12.75 -3.71 16.92
C ASN A 41 13.29 -2.49 16.16
N TYR A 42 13.12 -1.28 16.74
CA TYR A 42 13.78 -0.10 16.21
C TYR A 42 15.23 -0.07 16.70
N TYR A 43 16.17 0.09 15.78
CA TYR A 43 17.58 0.19 16.14
C TYR A 43 17.80 1.32 17.15
N LYS A 44 18.44 1.04 18.28
CA LYS A 44 18.69 2.01 19.38
C LYS A 44 19.38 3.29 18.92
N LYS A 45 20.11 3.25 17.80
CA LYS A 45 20.81 4.41 17.20
C LYS A 45 19.90 5.33 16.39
N LEU A 46 18.70 4.88 16.02
CA LEU A 46 17.76 5.67 15.22
C LEU A 46 16.78 6.40 16.15
N SER A 47 16.51 7.66 15.86
CA SER A 47 15.56 8.49 16.62
C SER A 47 14.10 8.16 16.28
N ILE A 48 13.70 6.88 16.44
CA ILE A 48 12.32 6.42 16.25
C ILE A 48 11.68 6.17 17.62
N LYS A 49 10.62 6.89 17.92
CA LYS A 49 9.92 6.88 19.21
C LYS A 49 8.51 6.31 19.05
N PRO A 50 8.26 5.03 19.40
CA PRO A 50 6.91 4.46 19.34
C PRO A 50 6.00 5.11 20.39
N ARG A 51 4.78 5.43 20.00
CA ARG A 51 3.68 5.96 20.81
C ARG A 51 2.53 4.96 20.79
N ILE A 52 2.59 4.03 21.75
CA ILE A 52 1.71 2.86 21.78
C ILE A 52 0.38 3.23 22.45
N PHE A 53 -0.73 2.96 21.76
CA PHE A 53 -2.06 3.04 22.33
C PHE A 53 -2.32 1.84 23.23
N PRO A 54 -2.68 2.03 24.52
CA PRO A 54 -2.88 0.95 25.45
C PRO A 54 -4.10 0.11 25.07
N LYS A 55 -4.05 -1.20 25.37
CA LYS A 55 -5.17 -2.15 25.19
C LYS A 55 -5.93 -2.40 26.49
N ASN A 56 -5.24 -2.35 27.64
CA ASN A 56 -5.81 -2.57 28.95
C ASN A 56 -6.71 -1.41 29.36
N LYS A 57 -7.90 -1.69 29.92
CA LYS A 57 -8.91 -0.69 30.32
C LYS A 57 -8.36 0.34 31.31
N LEU A 58 -7.64 -0.10 32.34
CA LEU A 58 -7.06 0.78 33.36
C LEU A 58 -6.01 1.70 32.74
N ALA A 59 -5.09 1.15 31.95
CA ALA A 59 -4.07 1.91 31.26
C ALA A 59 -4.66 2.96 30.27
N ILE A 60 -5.79 2.63 29.61
CA ILE A 60 -6.51 3.57 28.74
C ILE A 60 -6.99 4.79 29.56
N ILE A 61 -7.60 4.55 30.71
CA ILE A 61 -8.15 5.62 31.56
C ILE A 61 -7.01 6.45 32.18
N LEU A 62 -5.98 5.81 32.72
CA LEU A 62 -4.83 6.50 33.35
C LEU A 62 -4.09 7.39 32.33
N LEU A 63 -3.77 6.85 31.17
CA LEU A 63 -3.08 7.64 30.13
C LEU A 63 -3.95 8.80 29.65
N ALA A 64 -5.24 8.59 29.41
CA ALA A 64 -6.13 9.66 28.98
C ALA A 64 -6.19 10.80 30.00
N ASN A 65 -6.40 10.47 31.28
CA ASN A 65 -6.42 11.48 32.35
C ASN A 65 -5.08 12.24 32.45
N PHE A 66 -3.96 11.53 32.39
CA PHE A 66 -2.64 12.14 32.37
C PHE A 66 -2.48 13.13 31.20
N LEU A 67 -2.86 12.72 29.99
CA LEU A 67 -2.78 13.58 28.81
C LEU A 67 -3.70 14.80 28.91
N ILE A 68 -4.93 14.62 29.42
CA ILE A 68 -5.90 15.69 29.62
C ILE A 68 -5.32 16.74 30.60
N ILE A 69 -4.86 16.30 31.78
CA ILE A 69 -4.30 17.21 32.79
C ILE A 69 -3.09 17.94 32.24
N ARG A 70 -2.12 17.22 31.67
CA ARG A 70 -0.90 17.79 31.09
C ARG A 70 -1.19 18.85 30.02
N LEU A 71 -2.15 18.60 29.14
CA LEU A 71 -2.47 19.51 28.04
C LEU A 71 -3.36 20.68 28.48
N LEU A 72 -4.23 20.51 29.48
CA LEU A 72 -5.02 21.59 30.05
C LEU A 72 -4.17 22.68 30.69
N ILE A 73 -3.05 22.31 31.32
CA ILE A 73 -2.10 23.27 31.92
C ILE A 73 -1.52 24.20 30.84
N ASN A 74 -1.20 23.66 29.67
CA ASN A 74 -0.44 24.40 28.64
C ASN A 74 -1.32 24.96 27.51
N ARG A 75 -2.50 24.39 27.24
CA ARG A 75 -3.34 24.71 26.07
C ARG A 75 -4.84 24.64 26.36
N ARG A 76 -5.27 25.19 27.52
CA ARG A 76 -6.61 25.04 28.09
C ARG A 76 -7.75 25.24 27.08
N TYR A 77 -7.71 26.31 26.28
CA TYR A 77 -8.80 26.64 25.35
C TYR A 77 -8.97 25.61 24.21
N ILE A 78 -7.87 25.21 23.58
CA ILE A 78 -7.92 24.24 22.48
C ILE A 78 -8.35 22.88 23.01
N ILE A 79 -7.83 22.48 24.18
CA ILE A 79 -8.11 21.17 24.77
C ILE A 79 -9.56 21.06 25.23
N SER A 80 -10.16 22.12 25.79
CA SER A 80 -11.59 22.09 26.14
C SER A 80 -12.50 21.88 24.92
N LYS A 81 -12.26 22.60 23.82
CA LYS A 81 -13.00 22.38 22.55
C LYS A 81 -12.81 20.96 21.99
N LEU A 82 -11.58 20.47 22.06
CA LEU A 82 -11.25 19.12 21.58
C LEU A 82 -11.92 18.03 22.41
N LEU A 83 -11.93 18.16 23.75
CA LEU A 83 -12.62 17.20 24.64
C LEU A 83 -14.15 17.24 24.42
N THR A 84 -14.73 18.42 24.23
CA THR A 84 -16.14 18.55 23.86
C THR A 84 -16.45 17.84 22.54
N SER A 85 -15.60 18.04 21.50
CA SER A 85 -15.75 17.36 20.20
C SER A 85 -15.65 15.83 20.35
N ILE A 86 -14.67 15.34 21.11
CA ILE A 86 -14.52 13.91 21.39
C ILE A 86 -15.75 13.37 22.14
N PHE A 87 -16.23 14.10 23.16
CA PHE A 87 -17.38 13.68 23.97
C PHE A 87 -18.66 13.56 23.10
N ILE A 88 -18.94 14.55 22.28
CA ILE A 88 -20.11 14.55 21.38
C ILE A 88 -20.03 13.40 20.36
N SER A 89 -18.83 13.06 19.88
CA SER A 89 -18.62 12.01 18.87
C SER A 89 -18.60 10.61 19.44
N THR A 90 -18.54 10.44 20.77
CA THR A 90 -18.45 9.13 21.43
C THR A 90 -19.73 8.76 22.19
N LYS A 91 -20.21 7.52 22.01
CA LYS A 91 -21.47 7.04 22.62
C LYS A 91 -21.33 6.55 24.07
N ASN A 92 -20.09 6.29 24.54
CA ASN A 92 -19.85 5.79 25.89
C ASN A 92 -18.45 6.14 26.41
N TRP A 93 -18.27 6.10 27.73
CA TRP A 93 -17.03 6.48 28.41
C TRP A 93 -15.79 5.67 27.99
N LYS A 94 -15.96 4.39 27.68
CA LYS A 94 -14.84 3.54 27.22
C LYS A 94 -14.32 4.03 25.88
N HIS A 95 -15.18 4.36 24.95
CA HIS A 95 -14.80 4.91 23.66
C HIS A 95 -14.22 6.33 23.80
N PHE A 96 -14.74 7.13 24.72
CA PHE A 96 -14.22 8.47 25.02
C PHE A 96 -12.75 8.40 25.43
N PHE A 97 -12.37 7.66 26.47
CA PHE A 97 -10.98 7.58 26.92
C PHE A 97 -10.06 6.97 25.85
N SER A 98 -10.50 5.95 25.14
CA SER A 98 -9.74 5.36 24.04
C SER A 98 -9.48 6.37 22.92
N ARG A 99 -10.48 7.20 22.58
CA ARG A 99 -10.34 8.26 21.58
C ARG A 99 -9.45 9.38 22.08
N CYS A 100 -9.57 9.78 23.35
CA CYS A 100 -8.66 10.74 23.98
C CYS A 100 -7.19 10.31 23.81
N ASN A 101 -6.83 9.05 24.11
CA ASN A 101 -5.47 8.57 23.94
C ASN A 101 -4.98 8.70 22.48
N ARG A 102 -5.82 8.36 21.52
CA ARG A 102 -5.47 8.37 20.09
C ARG A 102 -5.35 9.79 19.52
N VAL A 103 -6.14 10.72 20.05
CA VAL A 103 -6.18 12.10 19.56
C VAL A 103 -5.21 12.98 20.34
N LEU A 104 -5.10 12.87 21.68
CA LEU A 104 -4.30 13.76 22.50
C LEU A 104 -2.81 13.47 22.44
N LEU A 105 -2.40 12.21 22.22
CA LEU A 105 -1.00 11.83 22.25
C LEU A 105 -0.13 12.60 21.23
N PRO A 106 -0.54 12.83 19.97
CA PRO A 106 0.21 13.69 19.04
C PRO A 106 0.40 15.14 19.49
N PHE A 107 -0.50 15.70 20.32
CA PHE A 107 -0.38 17.08 20.80
C PHE A 107 0.75 17.28 21.82
N VAL A 108 1.22 16.18 22.45
CA VAL A 108 2.29 16.24 23.46
C VAL A 108 3.68 16.29 22.83
N ASP A 109 3.84 15.78 21.61
CA ASP A 109 5.15 15.57 21.00
C ASP A 109 5.69 16.81 20.23
N ASN A 110 4.95 17.94 20.20
CA ASN A 110 5.33 19.18 19.49
C ASN A 110 5.86 18.93 18.09
N LEU A 111 5.03 18.30 17.27
CA LEU A 111 5.38 17.89 15.91
C LEU A 111 5.52 19.10 14.97
N ASP A 112 6.43 19.00 14.00
CA ASP A 112 6.48 19.89 12.86
C ASP A 112 5.47 19.43 11.78
N VAL A 113 5.31 18.09 11.63
CA VAL A 113 4.43 17.47 10.67
C VAL A 113 3.76 16.25 11.28
N LEU A 114 2.45 16.09 11.05
CA LEU A 114 1.70 14.87 11.31
C LEU A 114 1.28 14.23 9.98
N HIS A 115 1.84 13.07 9.64
CA HIS A 115 1.50 12.32 8.45
C HIS A 115 0.58 11.14 8.77
N ILE A 116 -0.67 11.22 8.38
CA ILE A 116 -1.69 10.19 8.55
C ILE A 116 -1.62 9.23 7.35
N GLN A 117 -1.34 7.96 7.60
CA GLN A 117 -1.05 6.97 6.54
C GLN A 117 -2.28 6.40 5.83
N TRP A 118 -3.48 6.57 6.41
CA TRP A 118 -4.71 5.95 5.91
C TRP A 118 -5.86 6.94 5.88
N ALA A 119 -6.52 7.11 4.74
CA ALA A 119 -7.60 8.07 4.55
C ALA A 119 -8.76 7.91 5.57
N LYS A 120 -9.13 6.67 5.91
CA LYS A 120 -10.15 6.41 6.93
C LYS A 120 -9.80 6.94 8.32
N SER A 121 -8.52 7.12 8.62
CA SER A 121 -8.09 7.65 9.92
C SER A 121 -8.47 9.12 10.12
N VAL A 122 -8.54 9.92 9.04
CA VAL A 122 -8.97 11.32 9.14
C VAL A 122 -10.44 11.43 9.56
N VAL A 123 -11.26 10.49 9.13
CA VAL A 123 -12.67 10.42 9.54
C VAL A 123 -12.82 9.99 10.98
N ASN A 124 -12.04 8.98 11.38
CA ASN A 124 -12.08 8.44 12.74
C ASN A 124 -11.50 9.41 13.77
N TYR A 125 -10.56 10.25 13.38
CA TYR A 125 -9.81 11.17 14.26
C TYR A 125 -9.73 12.57 13.65
N SER A 126 -10.90 13.09 13.23
CA SER A 126 -11.02 14.41 12.59
C SER A 126 -10.53 15.56 13.46
N GLU A 127 -10.48 15.36 14.79
CA GLU A 127 -9.94 16.33 15.73
C GLU A 127 -8.44 16.59 15.48
N LEU A 128 -7.68 15.59 15.01
CA LEU A 128 -6.26 15.78 14.64
C LEU A 128 -6.12 16.81 13.50
N VAL A 129 -7.00 16.75 12.50
CA VAL A 129 -6.96 17.68 11.38
C VAL A 129 -7.47 19.08 11.77
N LYS A 130 -8.47 19.16 12.67
CA LYS A 130 -9.09 20.43 13.05
C LYS A 130 -8.29 21.26 14.05
N TYR A 131 -7.56 20.61 14.96
CA TYR A 131 -7.05 21.27 16.17
C TYR A 131 -5.54 21.13 16.39
N ILE A 132 -4.82 20.26 15.66
CA ILE A 132 -3.38 20.13 15.82
C ILE A 132 -2.67 21.33 15.20
N ASN A 133 -1.67 21.85 15.91
CA ASN A 133 -0.90 23.01 15.46
C ASN A 133 0.41 22.57 14.79
N CYS A 134 0.29 21.73 13.77
CA CYS A 134 1.40 21.35 12.88
C CYS A 134 0.80 21.00 11.52
N LYS A 135 1.64 20.93 10.50
CA LYS A 135 1.22 20.54 9.15
C LYS A 135 0.67 19.12 9.13
N VAL A 136 -0.53 18.95 8.61
CA VAL A 136 -1.19 17.64 8.46
C VAL A 136 -1.10 17.16 7.01
N ILE A 137 -0.51 15.98 6.83
CA ILE A 137 -0.44 15.31 5.54
C ILE A 137 -1.25 14.02 5.60
N LEU A 138 -2.04 13.76 4.59
CA LEU A 138 -2.84 12.55 4.46
C LEU A 138 -2.41 11.72 3.27
N SER A 139 -2.05 10.44 3.50
CA SER A 139 -1.81 9.48 2.41
C SER A 139 -3.11 8.95 1.83
N LEU A 140 -3.21 9.02 0.52
CA LEU A 140 -4.30 8.51 -0.32
C LEU A 140 -3.82 7.21 -0.99
N ARG A 141 -4.43 6.07 -0.61
CA ARG A 141 -3.95 4.74 -1.01
C ARG A 141 -5.10 3.80 -1.34
N GLY A 142 -5.02 3.11 -2.48
CA GLY A 142 -5.81 1.95 -2.89
C GLY A 142 -7.28 2.00 -2.50
N THR A 143 -7.78 0.90 -1.95
CA THR A 143 -9.21 0.68 -1.65
C THR A 143 -9.85 1.71 -0.72
N HIS A 144 -9.06 2.42 0.09
CA HIS A 144 -9.60 3.49 0.95
C HIS A 144 -10.13 4.68 0.13
N ILE A 145 -9.68 4.84 -1.10
CA ILE A 145 -10.07 5.95 -1.99
C ILE A 145 -10.93 5.44 -3.15
N ASN A 146 -10.51 4.38 -3.85
CA ASN A 146 -11.16 3.94 -5.08
C ASN A 146 -12.30 2.93 -4.87
N VAL A 147 -12.46 2.36 -3.67
CA VAL A 147 -13.51 1.38 -3.38
C VAL A 147 -14.40 1.81 -2.22
N SER A 148 -13.81 2.08 -1.05
CA SER A 148 -14.59 2.26 0.18
C SER A 148 -15.62 3.40 0.11
N PRO A 149 -15.31 4.60 -0.43
CA PRO A 149 -16.30 5.67 -0.52
C PRO A 149 -17.32 5.45 -1.66
N VAL A 150 -17.01 4.59 -2.64
CA VAL A 150 -17.98 4.20 -3.68
C VAL A 150 -19.07 3.29 -3.11
N VAL A 151 -18.69 2.41 -2.18
CA VAL A 151 -19.61 1.44 -1.53
C VAL A 151 -20.37 2.09 -0.37
N ASP A 152 -19.73 3.03 0.34
CA ASP A 152 -20.27 3.67 1.55
C ASP A 152 -20.40 5.20 1.34
N ASN A 153 -21.61 5.62 0.98
CA ASN A 153 -21.95 7.05 0.79
C ASN A 153 -21.74 7.89 2.07
N ARG A 154 -21.88 7.29 3.25
CA ARG A 154 -21.60 7.98 4.51
C ARG A 154 -20.11 8.31 4.61
N LEU A 155 -19.25 7.35 4.29
CA LEU A 155 -17.81 7.57 4.25
C LEU A 155 -17.43 8.62 3.21
N ALA A 156 -18.04 8.58 2.01
CA ALA A 156 -17.82 9.58 0.97
C ALA A 156 -18.16 11.02 1.44
N ASN A 157 -19.28 11.20 2.16
CA ASN A 157 -19.66 12.48 2.71
C ASN A 157 -18.72 12.95 3.82
N LEU A 158 -18.24 12.04 4.66
CA LEU A 158 -17.23 12.36 5.68
C LEU A 158 -15.90 12.79 5.04
N TYR A 159 -15.48 12.17 3.93
CA TYR A 159 -14.31 12.62 3.18
C TYR A 159 -14.52 14.06 2.65
N ARG A 160 -15.67 14.36 2.02
CA ARG A 160 -15.99 15.73 1.56
C ARG A 160 -15.98 16.77 2.68
N THR A 161 -16.28 16.35 3.91
CA THR A 161 -16.23 17.23 5.10
C THR A 161 -14.80 17.46 5.60
N TYR A 162 -13.94 16.44 5.58
CA TYR A 162 -12.65 16.51 6.26
C TYR A 162 -11.45 16.68 5.34
N PHE A 163 -11.53 16.28 4.07
CA PHE A 163 -10.41 16.47 3.13
C PHE A 163 -10.07 17.95 2.91
N PRO A 164 -11.04 18.87 2.77
CA PRO A 164 -10.70 20.30 2.63
C PRO A 164 -9.88 20.88 3.79
N LEU A 165 -9.93 20.25 4.98
CA LEU A 165 -9.19 20.67 6.17
C LEU A 165 -7.74 20.15 6.23
N VAL A 166 -7.36 19.27 5.32
CA VAL A 166 -6.00 18.70 5.25
C VAL A 166 -5.09 19.68 4.50
N ASP A 167 -3.87 19.92 5.02
CA ASP A 167 -2.94 20.88 4.44
C ASP A 167 -2.38 20.36 3.11
N LYS A 168 -1.88 19.12 3.08
CA LYS A 168 -1.33 18.48 1.87
C LYS A 168 -1.71 17.00 1.80
N PHE A 169 -1.75 16.48 0.59
CA PHE A 169 -2.00 15.06 0.33
C PHE A 169 -0.80 14.40 -0.35
N HIS A 170 -0.56 13.16 0.03
CA HIS A 170 0.32 12.25 -0.67
C HIS A 170 -0.53 11.21 -1.40
N ALA A 171 -0.56 11.20 -2.72
CA ALA A 171 -1.22 10.16 -3.51
C ALA A 171 -0.19 9.19 -4.10
N VAL A 172 -0.48 7.88 -4.03
CA VAL A 172 0.42 6.84 -4.56
C VAL A 172 0.43 6.75 -6.08
N SER A 173 -0.55 7.37 -6.76
CA SER A 173 -0.65 7.46 -8.22
C SER A 173 -1.53 8.64 -8.63
N TYR A 174 -1.42 9.05 -9.88
CA TYR A 174 -2.31 10.07 -10.46
C TYR A 174 -3.77 9.60 -10.49
N SER A 175 -3.99 8.31 -10.76
CA SER A 175 -5.33 7.70 -10.71
C SER A 175 -5.98 7.87 -9.33
N ILE A 176 -5.24 7.59 -8.25
CA ILE A 176 -5.72 7.79 -6.86
C ILE A 176 -5.95 9.27 -6.55
N ALA A 177 -5.10 10.17 -7.06
CA ALA A 177 -5.28 11.61 -6.90
C ALA A 177 -6.60 12.08 -7.53
N LYS A 178 -6.86 11.68 -8.78
CA LYS A 178 -8.13 12.00 -9.48
C LYS A 178 -9.36 11.46 -8.74
N GLU A 179 -9.28 10.25 -8.20
CA GLU A 179 -10.38 9.68 -7.44
C GLU A 179 -10.62 10.44 -6.13
N ALA A 180 -9.56 10.76 -5.38
CA ALA A 180 -9.66 11.52 -4.13
C ALA A 180 -10.19 12.95 -4.34
N ASN A 181 -9.92 13.56 -5.49
CA ASN A 181 -10.43 14.89 -5.83
C ASN A 181 -11.97 14.93 -5.84
N LYS A 182 -12.65 13.84 -6.22
CA LYS A 182 -14.13 13.72 -6.15
C LYS A 182 -14.69 13.86 -4.72
N TYR A 183 -13.83 13.67 -3.74
CA TYR A 183 -14.17 13.73 -2.32
C TYR A 183 -13.55 14.94 -1.59
N GLY A 184 -13.11 15.97 -2.33
CA GLY A 184 -12.65 17.24 -1.76
C GLY A 184 -11.15 17.35 -1.51
N ALA A 185 -10.33 16.39 -1.95
CA ALA A 185 -8.88 16.56 -2.00
C ALA A 185 -8.51 17.43 -3.21
N GLU A 186 -8.20 18.70 -2.99
CA GLU A 186 -7.85 19.65 -4.05
C GLU A 186 -6.55 19.25 -4.76
N MET A 187 -6.55 19.22 -6.10
CA MET A 187 -5.40 18.75 -6.89
C MET A 187 -4.11 19.54 -6.64
N ASN A 188 -4.20 20.84 -6.36
CA ASN A 188 -3.06 21.70 -6.02
C ASN A 188 -2.41 21.37 -4.66
N LYS A 189 -3.15 20.68 -3.78
CA LYS A 189 -2.65 20.17 -2.50
C LYS A 189 -2.12 18.73 -2.60
N ILE A 190 -2.27 18.05 -3.74
CA ILE A 190 -1.87 16.65 -3.90
C ILE A 190 -0.48 16.55 -4.54
N SER A 191 0.43 15.90 -3.83
CA SER A 191 1.72 15.46 -4.39
C SER A 191 1.67 13.98 -4.72
N ILE A 192 2.02 13.62 -5.96
CA ILE A 192 2.08 12.23 -6.41
C ILE A 192 3.45 11.68 -6.09
N ILE A 193 3.51 10.72 -5.17
CA ILE A 193 4.74 10.04 -4.77
C ILE A 193 4.46 8.53 -4.80
N ASN A 194 4.96 7.89 -5.84
CA ASN A 194 4.71 6.48 -6.09
C ASN A 194 5.34 5.59 -5.01
N PRO A 195 4.82 4.36 -4.79
CA PRO A 195 5.51 3.33 -4.04
C PRO A 195 6.87 3.03 -4.67
N ALA A 196 7.79 2.51 -3.86
CA ALA A 196 9.16 2.32 -4.29
C ALA A 196 9.74 1.00 -3.74
N VAL A 197 10.79 0.53 -4.36
CA VAL A 197 11.56 -0.64 -3.92
C VAL A 197 12.89 -0.20 -3.32
N ASN A 198 13.41 -1.00 -2.38
CA ASN A 198 14.75 -0.81 -1.87
C ASN A 198 15.78 -1.29 -2.92
N LYS A 199 16.85 -0.51 -3.13
CA LYS A 199 17.93 -0.87 -4.07
C LYS A 199 18.59 -2.23 -3.80
N THR A 200 18.46 -2.76 -2.58
CA THR A 200 18.95 -4.10 -2.24
C THR A 200 18.25 -5.21 -3.02
N ILE A 201 17.08 -4.97 -3.60
CA ILE A 201 16.34 -5.95 -4.42
C ILE A 201 17.17 -6.41 -5.62
N PHE A 202 17.99 -5.53 -6.21
CA PHE A 202 18.81 -5.87 -7.37
C PHE A 202 19.90 -6.91 -7.09
N LYS A 203 20.20 -7.21 -5.80
CA LYS A 203 21.12 -8.30 -5.42
C LYS A 203 20.55 -9.69 -5.76
N HIS A 204 19.22 -9.80 -5.85
CA HIS A 204 18.50 -11.03 -6.20
C HIS A 204 18.26 -11.16 -7.71
N ASN A 205 18.76 -10.18 -8.50
CA ASN A 205 18.53 -10.14 -9.93
C ASN A 205 19.25 -11.28 -10.64
N ASN A 206 18.52 -12.14 -11.33
CA ASN A 206 19.10 -13.18 -12.15
C ASN A 206 19.33 -12.61 -13.56
N LYS A 207 20.59 -12.43 -13.94
CA LYS A 207 20.96 -11.93 -15.28
C LYS A 207 20.56 -12.88 -16.41
N ASN A 208 20.33 -14.16 -16.09
CA ASN A 208 19.90 -15.17 -17.04
C ASN A 208 18.36 -15.23 -17.03
N ILE A 209 17.72 -14.70 -18.05
CA ILE A 209 16.30 -14.93 -18.27
C ILE A 209 16.10 -16.42 -18.45
N LYS A 210 15.22 -17.03 -17.64
CA LYS A 210 14.85 -18.43 -17.86
C LYS A 210 14.11 -18.49 -19.22
N LYS A 211 14.69 -19.26 -20.13
CA LYS A 211 14.14 -19.47 -21.48
C LYS A 211 12.65 -19.81 -21.40
N THR A 212 11.84 -19.12 -22.20
CA THR A 212 10.44 -19.51 -22.46
C THR A 212 10.36 -20.87 -23.20
N ASN A 213 11.50 -21.40 -23.67
CA ASN A 213 11.63 -22.75 -24.27
C ASN A 213 11.64 -23.91 -23.24
N THR A 214 11.23 -23.67 -22.01
CA THR A 214 10.94 -24.76 -21.07
C THR A 214 9.66 -25.46 -21.50
N LYS A 215 9.58 -26.78 -21.28
CA LYS A 215 8.39 -27.60 -21.57
C LYS A 215 7.11 -27.09 -20.87
N SER A 216 7.24 -26.19 -19.88
CA SER A 216 6.14 -25.61 -19.11
C SER A 216 6.46 -24.19 -18.70
N LEU A 217 5.47 -23.28 -18.77
CA LEU A 217 5.56 -21.88 -18.38
C LEU A 217 5.24 -21.70 -16.88
N ASN A 218 6.16 -21.18 -16.08
CA ASN A 218 5.94 -20.88 -14.66
C ASN A 218 5.41 -19.46 -14.51
N ILE A 219 4.15 -19.33 -14.12
CA ILE A 219 3.43 -18.06 -13.94
C ILE A 219 3.24 -17.82 -12.44
N VAL A 220 3.29 -16.56 -12.01
CA VAL A 220 3.00 -16.18 -10.62
C VAL A 220 2.07 -15.00 -10.51
N SER A 221 1.23 -15.00 -9.47
CA SER A 221 0.55 -13.81 -8.95
C SER A 221 0.81 -13.66 -7.46
N ILE A 222 0.94 -12.41 -6.99
CA ILE A 222 1.22 -12.09 -5.59
C ILE A 222 0.16 -11.15 -5.06
N GLY A 223 -0.58 -11.56 -4.03
CA GLY A 223 -1.58 -10.72 -3.40
C GLY A 223 -2.61 -11.50 -2.58
N ARG A 224 -3.34 -10.79 -1.73
CA ARG A 224 -4.40 -11.37 -0.91
C ARG A 224 -5.54 -11.92 -1.77
N PHE A 225 -6.17 -13.02 -1.34
CA PHE A 225 -7.45 -13.42 -1.90
C PHE A 225 -8.53 -12.40 -1.52
N HIS A 226 -8.78 -11.51 -2.45
CA HIS A 226 -9.79 -10.47 -2.38
C HIS A 226 -10.34 -10.25 -3.79
N TRP A 227 -11.65 -10.04 -3.93
CA TRP A 227 -12.29 -9.92 -5.24
C TRP A 227 -11.61 -8.92 -6.19
N ILE A 228 -11.05 -7.83 -5.64
CA ILE A 228 -10.37 -6.78 -6.40
C ILE A 228 -9.12 -7.28 -7.14
N LYS A 229 -8.53 -8.40 -6.68
CA LYS A 229 -7.34 -9.00 -7.31
C LYS A 229 -7.65 -9.80 -8.57
N GLY A 230 -8.95 -10.06 -8.85
CA GLY A 230 -9.40 -10.64 -10.12
C GLY A 230 -8.93 -12.06 -10.38
N TYR A 231 -8.62 -12.84 -9.34
CA TYR A 231 -8.16 -14.22 -9.51
C TYR A 231 -9.13 -15.10 -10.28
N THR A 232 -10.44 -14.85 -10.18
CA THR A 232 -11.46 -15.57 -10.98
C THR A 232 -11.18 -15.46 -12.48
N TYR A 233 -10.82 -14.27 -12.95
CA TYR A 233 -10.48 -14.08 -14.38
C TYR A 233 -9.14 -14.70 -14.76
N ALA A 234 -8.19 -14.79 -13.83
CA ALA A 234 -6.96 -15.53 -14.05
C ALA A 234 -7.23 -17.03 -14.19
N LEU A 235 -8.09 -17.61 -13.33
CA LEU A 235 -8.47 -19.02 -13.40
C LEU A 235 -9.17 -19.35 -14.72
N ASP A 236 -10.09 -18.51 -15.18
CA ASP A 236 -10.72 -18.67 -16.50
C ASP A 236 -9.69 -18.63 -17.62
N ALA A 237 -8.71 -17.72 -17.56
CA ALA A 237 -7.64 -17.65 -18.55
C ALA A 237 -6.76 -18.91 -18.52
N MET A 238 -6.44 -19.45 -17.33
CA MET A 238 -5.71 -20.71 -17.19
C MET A 238 -6.51 -21.90 -17.77
N SER A 239 -7.81 -21.92 -17.59
CA SER A 239 -8.70 -22.93 -18.19
C SER A 239 -8.65 -22.89 -19.73
N ILE A 240 -8.64 -21.69 -20.32
CA ILE A 240 -8.47 -21.53 -21.78
C ILE A 240 -7.12 -22.10 -22.22
N LEU A 241 -6.02 -21.77 -21.53
CA LEU A 241 -4.68 -22.28 -21.87
C LEU A 241 -4.62 -23.82 -21.76
N LYS A 242 -5.21 -24.39 -20.71
CA LYS A 242 -5.32 -25.86 -20.52
C LYS A 242 -6.03 -26.50 -21.69
N THR A 243 -7.20 -25.96 -22.08
CA THR A 243 -8.01 -26.50 -23.17
C THR A 243 -7.30 -26.47 -24.53
N GLU A 244 -6.42 -25.46 -24.74
CA GLU A 244 -5.56 -25.31 -25.91
C GLU A 244 -4.28 -26.18 -25.85
N GLY A 245 -4.10 -26.98 -24.80
CA GLY A 245 -2.93 -27.88 -24.64
C GLY A 245 -1.63 -27.16 -24.27
N ILE A 246 -1.69 -25.94 -23.76
CA ILE A 246 -0.51 -25.21 -23.32
C ILE A 246 -0.10 -25.68 -21.93
N HIS A 247 1.16 -26.09 -21.78
CA HIS A 247 1.72 -26.53 -20.50
C HIS A 247 2.17 -25.34 -19.67
N PHE A 248 1.61 -25.20 -18.47
CA PHE A 248 1.95 -24.16 -17.51
C PHE A 248 1.85 -24.66 -16.07
N HIS A 249 2.49 -23.94 -15.17
CA HIS A 249 2.28 -24.02 -13.73
C HIS A 249 2.02 -22.62 -13.21
N TYR A 250 0.87 -22.40 -12.56
CA TYR A 250 0.48 -21.09 -12.04
C TYR A 250 0.49 -21.09 -10.51
N THR A 251 1.35 -20.27 -9.92
CA THR A 251 1.48 -20.12 -8.47
C THR A 251 0.79 -18.85 -8.00
N ILE A 252 -0.08 -18.95 -6.99
CA ILE A 252 -0.68 -17.79 -6.31
C ILE A 252 -0.06 -17.68 -4.92
N ILE A 253 0.75 -16.64 -4.68
CA ILE A 253 1.35 -16.37 -3.37
C ILE A 253 0.46 -15.37 -2.63
N SER A 254 -0.10 -15.80 -1.48
CA SER A 254 -1.05 -15.02 -0.71
C SER A 254 -0.70 -14.92 0.77
N SER A 255 -1.11 -13.83 1.42
CA SER A 255 -1.00 -13.65 2.88
C SER A 255 -2.24 -14.11 3.64
N ASN A 256 -3.31 -14.50 2.97
CA ASN A 256 -4.53 -15.03 3.57
C ASN A 256 -4.99 -16.30 2.86
N PHE A 257 -5.87 -17.04 3.54
CA PHE A 257 -6.41 -18.28 3.00
C PHE A 257 -7.25 -18.04 1.74
N VAL A 258 -7.29 -19.07 0.88
CA VAL A 258 -8.13 -19.10 -0.31
C VAL A 258 -9.61 -18.96 0.07
N SER A 259 -10.34 -18.15 -0.70
CA SER A 259 -11.78 -17.99 -0.51
C SER A 259 -12.56 -19.14 -1.16
N GLU A 260 -13.74 -19.44 -0.62
CA GLU A 260 -14.60 -20.55 -1.09
C GLU A 260 -14.89 -20.49 -2.61
N ASN A 261 -15.18 -19.30 -3.12
CA ASN A 261 -15.44 -19.11 -4.55
C ASN A 261 -14.24 -19.44 -5.44
N ILE A 262 -13.01 -19.15 -4.99
CA ILE A 262 -11.79 -19.52 -5.73
C ILE A 262 -11.56 -21.03 -5.66
N GLN A 263 -11.78 -21.64 -4.49
CA GLN A 263 -11.65 -23.09 -4.33
C GLN A 263 -12.68 -23.84 -5.20
N TYR A 264 -13.93 -23.35 -5.24
CA TYR A 264 -14.97 -23.90 -6.12
C TYR A 264 -14.53 -23.84 -7.58
N GLN A 265 -14.09 -22.66 -8.06
CA GLN A 265 -13.70 -22.46 -9.46
C GLN A 265 -12.48 -23.32 -9.85
N LEU A 266 -11.51 -23.49 -8.94
CA LEU A 266 -10.36 -24.38 -9.15
C LEU A 266 -10.80 -25.83 -9.43
N ASN A 267 -11.78 -26.33 -8.66
CA ASN A 267 -12.29 -27.68 -8.82
C ASN A 267 -13.19 -27.81 -10.06
N ASP A 268 -14.08 -26.83 -10.27
CA ASP A 268 -15.03 -26.81 -11.41
C ASP A 268 -14.30 -26.78 -12.77
N LEU A 269 -13.18 -26.05 -12.86
CA LEU A 269 -12.34 -25.96 -14.07
C LEU A 269 -11.26 -27.07 -14.12
N ASP A 270 -11.23 -27.99 -13.13
CA ASP A 270 -10.22 -29.06 -13.03
C ASP A 270 -8.77 -28.53 -13.18
N LEU A 271 -8.44 -27.49 -12.41
CA LEU A 271 -7.12 -26.81 -12.46
C LEU A 271 -6.17 -27.25 -11.34
N GLY A 272 -6.54 -28.22 -10.51
CA GLY A 272 -5.77 -28.63 -9.33
C GLY A 272 -4.34 -29.07 -9.63
N ASN A 273 -4.08 -29.69 -10.78
CA ASN A 273 -2.74 -30.12 -11.20
C ASN A 273 -1.91 -29.01 -11.85
N TYR A 274 -2.50 -27.86 -12.12
CA TYR A 274 -1.88 -26.73 -12.83
C TYR A 274 -1.60 -25.55 -11.92
N ILE A 275 -2.25 -25.49 -10.75
CA ILE A 275 -2.23 -24.31 -9.88
C ILE A 275 -1.79 -24.68 -8.48
N GLU A 276 -0.79 -23.95 -7.97
CA GLU A 276 -0.30 -24.03 -6.62
C GLU A 276 -0.68 -22.77 -5.83
N ILE A 277 -1.14 -22.94 -4.59
CA ILE A 277 -1.42 -21.83 -3.66
C ILE A 277 -0.42 -21.88 -2.51
N ILE A 278 0.39 -20.84 -2.38
CA ILE A 278 1.36 -20.70 -1.31
C ILE A 278 0.91 -19.59 -0.35
N ASN A 279 0.70 -19.94 0.92
CA ASN A 279 0.26 -18.99 1.93
C ASN A 279 1.40 -18.61 2.90
N GLY A 280 1.41 -17.35 3.33
CA GLY A 280 2.21 -16.89 4.46
C GLY A 280 3.71 -16.74 4.19
N LEU A 281 4.15 -16.63 2.94
CA LEU A 281 5.56 -16.31 2.66
C LEU A 281 5.91 -14.90 3.14
N SER A 282 7.10 -14.77 3.75
CA SER A 282 7.67 -13.44 4.00
C SER A 282 8.04 -12.75 2.68
N ASN A 283 8.01 -11.42 2.68
CA ASN A 283 8.36 -10.65 1.46
C ASN A 283 9.81 -10.93 1.00
N GLU A 284 10.74 -11.24 1.92
CA GLU A 284 12.10 -11.64 1.59
C GLU A 284 12.12 -12.91 0.75
N LYS A 285 11.38 -13.93 1.20
CA LYS A 285 11.24 -15.20 0.46
C LYS A 285 10.54 -15.03 -0.87
N VAL A 286 9.55 -14.13 -0.94
CA VAL A 286 8.89 -13.76 -2.21
C VAL A 286 9.91 -13.17 -3.19
N ILE A 287 10.72 -12.21 -2.75
CA ILE A 287 11.77 -11.56 -3.56
C ILE A 287 12.81 -12.59 -4.04
N GLU A 288 13.23 -13.52 -3.17
CA GLU A 288 14.18 -14.59 -3.52
C GLU A 288 13.62 -15.56 -4.56
N GLN A 289 12.32 -15.88 -4.47
CA GLN A 289 11.67 -16.84 -5.37
C GLN A 289 11.24 -16.23 -6.70
N LEU A 290 10.91 -14.94 -6.72
CA LEU A 290 10.32 -14.26 -7.87
C LEU A 290 11.11 -14.42 -9.17
N PRO A 291 12.49 -14.38 -9.18
CA PRO A 291 13.28 -14.62 -10.38
C PRO A 291 13.17 -16.05 -10.95
N ASN A 292 12.52 -16.98 -10.22
CA ASN A 292 12.31 -18.35 -10.69
C ASN A 292 11.09 -18.49 -11.62
N TYR A 293 10.24 -17.48 -11.70
CA TYR A 293 9.07 -17.47 -12.57
C TYR A 293 9.39 -16.84 -13.93
N ASN A 294 8.69 -17.33 -14.96
CA ASN A 294 8.82 -16.79 -16.32
C ASN A 294 7.98 -15.53 -16.53
N LEU A 295 6.90 -15.39 -15.74
CA LEU A 295 5.90 -14.33 -15.94
C LEU A 295 5.16 -14.04 -14.63
N LEU A 296 5.04 -12.77 -14.29
CA LEU A 296 4.07 -12.31 -13.29
C LEU A 296 2.82 -11.82 -13.98
N ILE A 297 1.64 -12.27 -13.53
CA ILE A 297 0.36 -11.73 -13.97
C ILE A 297 -0.33 -10.98 -12.82
N LEU A 298 -0.88 -9.79 -13.11
CA LEU A 298 -1.68 -8.99 -12.19
C LEU A 298 -3.08 -8.77 -12.79
N PRO A 299 -4.07 -9.66 -12.51
CA PRO A 299 -5.40 -9.58 -13.09
C PRO A 299 -6.36 -8.65 -12.33
N SER A 300 -5.83 -7.73 -11.53
CA SER A 300 -6.58 -6.86 -10.62
C SER A 300 -7.60 -5.96 -11.34
N PHE A 301 -8.68 -5.61 -10.63
CA PHE A 301 -9.67 -4.64 -11.13
C PHE A 301 -9.28 -3.21 -10.78
N GLU A 302 -8.60 -3.03 -9.64
CA GLU A 302 -8.15 -1.73 -9.14
C GLU A 302 -6.86 -1.86 -8.36
N GLU A 303 -5.92 -0.97 -8.64
CA GLU A 303 -4.69 -0.81 -7.88
C GLU A 303 -4.36 0.69 -7.74
N GLY A 304 -3.64 1.06 -6.70
CA GLY A 304 -2.91 2.34 -6.72
C GLY A 304 -1.72 2.19 -7.67
N ILE A 305 -0.67 1.56 -7.17
CA ILE A 305 0.44 0.95 -7.89
C ILE A 305 0.79 -0.33 -7.13
N SER A 306 0.97 -1.43 -7.85
CA SER A 306 1.25 -2.74 -7.23
C SER A 306 2.73 -2.89 -6.88
N ASN A 307 3.04 -3.12 -5.59
CA ASN A 307 4.41 -3.42 -5.16
C ASN A 307 4.94 -4.70 -5.83
N ALA A 308 4.10 -5.73 -6.00
CA ALA A 308 4.51 -6.96 -6.66
C ALA A 308 4.96 -6.73 -8.11
N VAL A 309 4.34 -5.78 -8.82
CA VAL A 309 4.77 -5.39 -10.17
C VAL A 309 6.10 -4.63 -10.12
N LEU A 310 6.28 -3.68 -9.19
CA LEU A 310 7.56 -2.98 -9.03
C LEU A 310 8.69 -3.97 -8.70
N GLU A 311 8.44 -4.92 -7.81
CA GLU A 311 9.38 -5.97 -7.43
C GLU A 311 9.73 -6.89 -8.61
N ALA A 312 8.72 -7.31 -9.39
CA ALA A 312 8.93 -8.15 -10.58
C ALA A 312 9.76 -7.41 -11.67
N MET A 313 9.41 -6.16 -11.96
CA MET A 313 10.15 -5.33 -12.92
C MET A 313 11.60 -5.11 -12.48
N ALA A 314 11.84 -4.84 -11.19
CA ALA A 314 13.17 -4.70 -10.62
C ALA A 314 14.00 -5.99 -10.74
N LEU A 315 13.35 -7.14 -10.62
CA LEU A 315 13.97 -8.48 -10.69
C LEU A 315 14.01 -9.06 -12.12
N ARG A 316 13.65 -8.26 -13.13
CA ARG A 316 13.66 -8.66 -14.55
C ARG A 316 12.68 -9.82 -14.86
N VAL A 317 11.60 -9.91 -14.09
CA VAL A 317 10.49 -10.83 -14.37
C VAL A 317 9.47 -10.11 -15.26
N PRO A 318 9.16 -10.64 -16.44
CA PRO A 318 8.15 -10.06 -17.33
C PRO A 318 6.79 -9.93 -16.63
N VAL A 319 6.04 -8.87 -16.94
CA VAL A 319 4.76 -8.58 -16.30
C VAL A 319 3.64 -8.43 -17.34
N ILE A 320 2.54 -9.14 -17.15
CA ILE A 320 1.24 -8.84 -17.77
C ILE A 320 0.32 -8.31 -16.66
N SER A 321 -0.15 -7.08 -16.79
CA SER A 321 -1.08 -6.45 -15.87
C SER A 321 -2.36 -6.04 -16.57
N THR A 322 -3.46 -6.04 -15.86
CA THR A 322 -4.63 -5.28 -16.30
C THR A 322 -4.32 -3.77 -16.28
N ASN A 323 -4.92 -3.03 -17.20
CA ASN A 323 -4.87 -1.57 -17.24
C ASN A 323 -5.83 -0.98 -16.19
N CYS A 324 -5.52 -1.18 -14.91
CA CYS A 324 -6.33 -0.74 -13.78
C CYS A 324 -5.60 0.30 -12.95
N GLY A 325 -6.34 1.27 -12.43
CA GLY A 325 -5.81 2.28 -11.52
C GLY A 325 -4.55 2.98 -12.05
N GLY A 326 -3.46 2.95 -11.27
CA GLY A 326 -2.17 3.56 -11.64
C GLY A 326 -1.22 2.64 -12.43
N MET A 327 -1.66 1.47 -12.91
CA MET A 327 -0.76 0.52 -13.59
C MET A 327 -0.22 1.04 -14.92
N ASN A 328 -0.97 1.86 -15.65
CA ASN A 328 -0.52 2.52 -16.89
C ASN A 328 0.46 3.70 -16.65
N GLU A 329 0.65 4.08 -15.38
CA GLU A 329 1.66 5.09 -15.02
C GLU A 329 3.07 4.47 -14.98
N ILE A 330 3.17 3.15 -14.74
CA ILE A 330 4.44 2.40 -14.68
C ILE A 330 4.66 1.49 -15.88
N ILE A 331 3.62 0.85 -16.39
CA ILE A 331 3.74 -0.08 -17.52
C ILE A 331 3.37 0.62 -18.82
N LYS A 332 4.32 0.63 -19.74
CA LYS A 332 4.11 0.99 -21.14
C LYS A 332 4.02 -0.30 -21.96
N HIS A 333 2.84 -0.52 -22.55
CA HIS A 333 2.54 -1.76 -23.27
C HIS A 333 3.54 -2.04 -24.39
N ASN A 334 4.11 -3.25 -24.39
CA ASN A 334 5.17 -3.72 -25.30
C ASN A 334 6.55 -3.03 -25.18
N GLU A 335 6.73 -2.09 -24.25
CA GLU A 335 8.03 -1.45 -24.01
C GLU A 335 8.71 -2.03 -22.76
N ASN A 336 8.03 -1.99 -21.59
CA ASN A 336 8.56 -2.48 -20.31
C ASN A 336 7.63 -3.46 -19.57
N GLY A 337 6.58 -3.94 -20.26
CA GLY A 337 5.59 -4.87 -19.77
C GLY A 337 4.36 -4.88 -20.67
N PHE A 338 3.31 -5.56 -20.22
CA PHE A 338 2.10 -5.74 -21.02
C PHE A 338 0.87 -5.29 -20.24
N LEU A 339 -0.04 -4.56 -20.91
CA LEU A 339 -1.31 -4.11 -20.37
C LEU A 339 -2.47 -4.76 -21.14
N ILE A 340 -3.43 -5.28 -20.42
CA ILE A 340 -4.67 -5.85 -20.95
C ILE A 340 -5.91 -5.18 -20.33
N PRO A 341 -7.09 -5.26 -20.94
CA PRO A 341 -8.31 -4.78 -20.31
C PRO A 341 -8.62 -5.52 -19.00
N ILE A 342 -9.24 -4.82 -18.04
CA ILE A 342 -9.79 -5.43 -16.83
C ILE A 342 -10.93 -6.42 -17.16
N ARG A 343 -11.13 -7.43 -16.28
CA ARG A 343 -12.23 -8.39 -16.40
C ARG A 343 -12.29 -9.10 -17.76
N ASN A 344 -11.15 -9.47 -18.32
CA ASN A 344 -11.09 -10.10 -19.63
C ASN A 344 -10.11 -11.29 -19.63
N SER A 345 -10.65 -12.47 -19.32
CA SER A 345 -9.91 -13.73 -19.28
C SER A 345 -9.36 -14.12 -20.65
N ILE A 346 -10.12 -13.86 -21.72
CA ILE A 346 -9.72 -14.15 -23.10
C ILE A 346 -8.49 -13.33 -23.48
N LYS A 347 -8.50 -12.02 -23.19
CA LYS A 347 -7.34 -11.16 -23.48
C LYS A 347 -6.12 -11.53 -22.65
N LEU A 348 -6.30 -11.97 -21.40
CA LEU A 348 -5.21 -12.49 -20.58
C LEU A 348 -4.59 -13.75 -21.21
N ALA A 349 -5.40 -14.71 -21.60
CA ALA A 349 -4.93 -15.93 -22.26
C ALA A 349 -4.23 -15.62 -23.61
N GLU A 350 -4.79 -14.73 -24.43
CA GLU A 350 -4.19 -14.28 -25.69
C GLU A 350 -2.82 -13.64 -25.47
N GLU A 351 -2.69 -12.78 -24.46
CA GLU A 351 -1.43 -12.08 -24.20
C GLU A 351 -0.36 -13.05 -23.65
N ILE A 352 -0.74 -14.02 -22.81
CA ILE A 352 0.16 -15.11 -22.39
C ILE A 352 0.62 -15.93 -23.59
N LYS A 353 -0.26 -16.27 -24.53
CA LYS A 353 0.09 -17.00 -25.77
C LYS A 353 1.06 -16.20 -26.66
N LYS A 354 0.87 -14.89 -26.78
CA LYS A 354 1.81 -14.01 -27.49
C LYS A 354 3.17 -13.98 -26.81
N PHE A 355 3.18 -13.88 -25.47
CA PHE A 355 4.41 -13.89 -24.68
C PHE A 355 5.22 -15.17 -24.90
N ILE A 356 4.59 -16.35 -24.89
CA ILE A 356 5.23 -17.65 -25.15
C ILE A 356 5.91 -17.67 -26.53
N LYS A 357 5.33 -17.02 -27.54
CA LYS A 357 5.85 -16.97 -28.91
C LYS A 357 6.91 -15.89 -29.14
N MET A 358 7.18 -15.04 -28.12
CA MET A 358 8.20 -13.99 -28.25
C MET A 358 9.60 -14.54 -28.33
N SER A 359 10.45 -13.87 -29.12
CA SER A 359 11.88 -14.16 -29.12
C SER A 359 12.53 -13.73 -27.81
N GLU A 360 13.54 -14.47 -27.37
CA GLU A 360 14.31 -14.14 -26.16
C GLU A 360 14.88 -12.71 -26.22
N SER A 361 15.38 -12.29 -27.38
CA SER A 361 15.91 -10.92 -27.57
C SER A 361 14.83 -9.83 -27.34
N LYS A 362 13.56 -10.09 -27.69
CA LYS A 362 12.47 -9.15 -27.43
C LYS A 362 12.11 -9.11 -25.94
N ILE A 363 12.07 -10.27 -25.29
CA ILE A 363 11.82 -10.36 -23.85
C ILE A 363 12.94 -9.65 -23.08
N LEU A 364 14.20 -9.85 -23.46
CA LEU A 364 15.36 -9.18 -22.86
C LEU A 364 15.20 -7.65 -22.93
N LYS A 365 14.87 -7.10 -24.07
CA LYS A 365 14.63 -5.65 -24.22
C LYS A 365 13.54 -5.13 -23.28
N ILE A 366 12.45 -5.87 -23.13
CA ILE A 366 11.32 -5.49 -22.27
C ILE A 366 11.74 -5.48 -20.80
N VAL A 367 12.43 -6.52 -20.32
CA VAL A 367 12.84 -6.57 -18.90
C VAL A 367 14.00 -5.64 -18.59
N ASP A 368 14.87 -5.31 -19.56
CA ASP A 368 15.88 -4.28 -19.42
C ASP A 368 15.24 -2.90 -19.25
N ALA A 369 14.25 -2.58 -20.08
CA ALA A 369 13.48 -1.35 -19.98
C ALA A 369 12.66 -1.28 -18.68
N ALA A 370 12.10 -2.43 -18.22
CA ALA A 370 11.40 -2.54 -16.95
C ALA A 370 12.32 -2.24 -15.76
N GLU A 371 13.48 -2.91 -15.69
CA GLU A 371 14.49 -2.67 -14.65
C GLU A 371 14.96 -1.22 -14.64
N GLN A 372 15.23 -0.64 -15.83
CA GLN A 372 15.67 0.75 -15.94
C GLN A 372 14.57 1.72 -15.45
N THR A 373 13.31 1.46 -15.80
CA THR A 373 12.16 2.25 -15.29
C THR A 373 12.14 2.29 -13.76
N ILE A 374 12.41 1.15 -13.10
CA ILE A 374 12.46 1.08 -11.64
C ILE A 374 13.65 1.85 -11.08
N LYS A 375 14.85 1.68 -11.67
CA LYS A 375 16.06 2.39 -11.24
C LYS A 375 15.91 3.90 -11.30
N ASP A 376 15.28 4.40 -12.35
CA ASP A 376 15.15 5.85 -12.58
C ASP A 376 14.09 6.50 -11.71
N ASN A 377 12.96 5.80 -11.43
CA ASN A 377 11.78 6.48 -10.89
C ASN A 377 11.23 5.89 -9.58
N TYR A 378 11.54 4.62 -9.27
CA TYR A 378 10.83 3.89 -8.21
C TYR A 378 11.76 3.35 -7.11
N LEU A 379 12.85 4.06 -6.82
CA LEU A 379 13.73 3.76 -5.70
C LEU A 379 13.29 4.45 -4.41
N LEU A 380 13.48 3.76 -3.28
CA LEU A 380 13.09 4.26 -1.95
C LEU A 380 13.74 5.61 -1.63
N ASP A 381 15.01 5.82 -1.99
CA ASP A 381 15.70 7.09 -1.78
C ASP A 381 14.96 8.27 -2.47
N HIS A 382 14.45 8.06 -3.69
CA HIS A 382 13.66 9.06 -4.41
C HIS A 382 12.33 9.33 -3.72
N GLN A 383 11.63 8.29 -3.27
CA GLN A 383 10.37 8.41 -2.55
C GLN A 383 10.54 9.20 -1.25
N VAL A 384 11.56 8.86 -0.44
CA VAL A 384 11.85 9.51 0.83
C VAL A 384 12.19 10.99 0.63
N ASN A 385 13.01 11.33 -0.38
CA ASN A 385 13.37 12.72 -0.66
C ASN A 385 12.15 13.54 -1.08
N LYS A 386 11.30 13.02 -1.99
CA LYS A 386 10.04 13.67 -2.37
C LYS A 386 9.10 13.84 -1.15
N MET A 387 9.04 12.84 -0.26
CA MET A 387 8.23 12.92 0.95
C MET A 387 8.74 14.00 1.89
N LEU A 388 10.05 14.10 2.12
CA LEU A 388 10.66 15.17 2.93
C LEU A 388 10.46 16.54 2.30
N GLN A 389 10.39 16.63 0.98
CA GLN A 389 10.10 17.89 0.28
C GLN A 389 8.70 18.39 0.63
N ILE A 390 7.65 17.57 0.51
CA ILE A 390 6.28 17.99 0.88
C ILE A 390 6.12 18.31 2.37
N TYR A 391 6.98 17.75 3.24
CA TYR A 391 7.00 18.10 4.66
C TYR A 391 7.54 19.52 4.88
N LYS A 392 8.51 19.95 4.09
CA LYS A 392 9.18 21.25 4.17
C LYS A 392 8.46 22.37 3.41
N ASP A 393 7.69 22.02 2.36
CA ASP A 393 6.99 23.01 1.56
C ASP A 393 6.10 23.89 2.45
N PRO A 394 6.10 25.23 2.29
CA PRO A 394 5.16 26.08 3.01
C PRO A 394 3.71 25.71 2.67
N ASN A 395 2.80 26.01 3.57
CA ASN A 395 1.35 25.80 3.37
C ASN A 395 0.81 26.70 2.27
#